data_fed56a0975d17fb5b6e2a665a6f949dc
#
_entry.id   fed56a0975d17fb5b6e2a665a6f949dc
#
_cell.length_a   1.000
_cell.length_b   1.000
_cell.length_c   1.000
_cell.angle_alpha   90.00
_cell.angle_beta   90.00
_cell.angle_gamma   90.00
#
_symmetry.space_group_name_H-M   'P 1'
#
loop_
_entity.id
_entity.type
_entity.pdbx_description
1 polymer ?
#
loop_
_entity_poly.entity_id
_entity_poly.type
_entity_poly.pdbx_seq_one_letter_code
_entity_poly.pdbx_strand_id
1 'polypeptide(L)'
;LTLPALIQKNQDKELVSRTKAVYSNIQNAVLKSQSDYGVIGDNSLLFNPNNTSIQTADAFSKYFNGARVCKAESDKGCSKYYYAVKYGSLRLSSDNSGATDSMGNWPKIILNNGAIIAISQYNNPDCYAEQTVTATDEYGRPLKNPDGTNKTSIWYNKRCAIIRFDVNGTKMPNQFGRDVY
;
A
#
# COMPACT_ATOMS: atom_id res chain seq x y z
N LEU A 1 -1.46 -36.16 -1.11
CA LEU A 1 -1.30 -34.84 -0.50
C LEU A 1 -1.26 -35.03 1.01
N THR A 2 -0.18 -34.54 1.66
CA THR A 2 -0.05 -34.55 3.11
C THR A 2 -1.01 -33.51 3.74
N LEU A 3 -1.47 -33.74 4.96
CA LEU A 3 -2.35 -32.82 5.68
C LEU A 3 -1.83 -31.37 5.73
N PRO A 4 -0.53 -31.10 6.00
CA PRO A 4 0.04 -29.75 5.94
C PRO A 4 -0.10 -29.08 4.57
N ALA A 5 0.11 -29.80 3.48
CA ALA A 5 -0.02 -29.27 2.13
C ALA A 5 -1.48 -28.91 1.80
N LEU A 6 -2.44 -29.66 2.31
CA LEU A 6 -3.87 -29.37 2.14
C LEU A 6 -4.29 -28.12 2.91
N ILE A 7 -3.80 -27.97 4.15
CA ILE A 7 -4.04 -26.78 4.98
C ILE A 7 -3.46 -25.54 4.29
N GLN A 8 -2.22 -25.60 3.83
CA GLN A 8 -1.57 -24.49 3.12
C GLN A 8 -2.36 -24.07 1.88
N LYS A 9 -2.79 -25.03 1.06
CA LYS A 9 -3.58 -24.77 -0.14
C LYS A 9 -4.92 -24.09 0.18
N ASN A 10 -5.57 -24.46 1.27
CA ASN A 10 -6.81 -23.85 1.69
C ASN A 10 -6.60 -22.41 2.20
N GLN A 11 -5.53 -22.17 2.97
CA GLN A 11 -5.15 -20.82 3.42
C GLN A 11 -4.86 -19.89 2.24
N ASP A 12 -4.11 -20.37 1.24
CA ASP A 12 -3.79 -19.58 0.06
C ASP A 12 -5.06 -19.20 -0.75
N LYS A 13 -6.00 -20.16 -0.88
CA LYS A 13 -7.30 -19.88 -1.51
C LYS A 13 -8.12 -18.84 -0.75
N GLU A 14 -8.11 -18.91 0.59
CA GLU A 14 -8.81 -17.95 1.44
C GLU A 14 -8.19 -16.55 1.27
N LEU A 15 -6.86 -16.42 1.28
CA LEU A 15 -6.18 -15.14 1.06
C LEU A 15 -6.51 -14.54 -0.30
N VAL A 16 -6.50 -15.34 -1.37
CA VAL A 16 -6.90 -14.89 -2.72
C VAL A 16 -8.35 -14.37 -2.73
N SER A 17 -9.27 -15.07 -2.10
CA SER A 17 -10.67 -14.64 -2.00
C SER A 17 -10.81 -13.32 -1.24
N ARG A 18 -10.11 -13.19 -0.10
CA ARG A 18 -10.08 -11.96 0.70
C ARG A 18 -9.48 -10.80 -0.09
N THR A 19 -8.38 -11.04 -0.83
CA THR A 19 -7.74 -10.02 -1.68
C THR A 19 -8.71 -9.46 -2.71
N LYS A 20 -9.43 -10.33 -3.42
CA LYS A 20 -10.46 -9.92 -4.39
C LYS A 20 -11.56 -9.08 -3.72
N ALA A 21 -12.03 -9.50 -2.54
CA ALA A 21 -13.08 -8.79 -1.81
C ALA A 21 -12.61 -7.40 -1.35
N VAL A 22 -11.42 -7.30 -0.75
CA VAL A 22 -10.87 -6.00 -0.30
C VAL A 22 -10.59 -5.07 -1.47
N TYR A 23 -9.99 -5.59 -2.56
CA TYR A 23 -9.76 -4.82 -3.77
C TYR A 23 -11.05 -4.27 -4.38
N SER A 24 -12.10 -5.11 -4.48
CA SER A 24 -13.42 -4.68 -4.96
C SER A 24 -14.04 -3.61 -4.06
N ASN A 25 -13.91 -3.75 -2.74
CA ASN A 25 -14.38 -2.73 -1.79
C ASN A 25 -13.65 -1.39 -1.98
N ILE A 26 -12.34 -1.42 -2.19
CA ILE A 26 -11.55 -0.21 -2.48
C ILE A 26 -12.01 0.44 -3.79
N GLN A 27 -12.18 -0.34 -4.86
CA GLN A 27 -12.64 0.19 -6.14
C GLN A 27 -14.05 0.80 -6.02
N ASN A 28 -14.97 0.12 -5.36
CA ASN A 28 -16.32 0.62 -5.14
C ASN A 28 -16.33 1.91 -4.30
N ALA A 29 -15.47 2.01 -3.29
CA ALA A 29 -15.30 3.21 -2.49
C ALA A 29 -14.79 4.39 -3.33
N VAL A 30 -13.82 4.15 -4.22
CA VAL A 30 -13.32 5.16 -5.15
C VAL A 30 -14.41 5.62 -6.11
N LEU A 31 -15.15 4.69 -6.75
CA LEU A 31 -16.24 5.02 -7.66
C LEU A 31 -17.35 5.81 -6.96
N LYS A 32 -17.69 5.43 -5.73
CA LYS A 32 -18.68 6.14 -4.93
C LYS A 32 -18.22 7.54 -4.59
N SER A 33 -16.95 7.74 -4.25
CA SER A 33 -16.39 9.06 -3.99
C SER A 33 -16.45 9.95 -5.24
N GLN A 34 -16.12 9.41 -6.41
CA GLN A 34 -16.25 10.14 -7.68
C GLN A 34 -17.71 10.58 -7.94
N SER A 35 -18.67 9.70 -7.67
CA SER A 35 -20.09 10.02 -7.79
C SER A 35 -20.50 11.12 -6.82
N ASP A 36 -20.06 11.03 -5.54
CA ASP A 36 -20.41 12.02 -4.51
C ASP A 36 -19.79 13.40 -4.80
N TYR A 37 -18.59 13.43 -5.40
CA TYR A 37 -17.95 14.67 -5.85
C TYR A 37 -18.46 15.16 -7.24
N GLY A 38 -19.25 14.36 -7.95
CA GLY A 38 -19.75 14.68 -9.28
C GLY A 38 -18.69 14.65 -10.38
N VAL A 39 -17.60 13.91 -10.21
CA VAL A 39 -16.43 13.87 -11.12
C VAL A 39 -16.07 12.43 -11.50
N ILE A 40 -16.80 11.87 -12.41
CA ILE A 40 -16.57 10.49 -12.87
C ILE A 40 -15.21 10.37 -13.55
N GLY A 41 -14.41 9.39 -13.12
CA GLY A 41 -13.07 9.13 -13.67
C GLY A 41 -11.96 9.99 -13.07
N ASP A 42 -12.27 10.94 -12.19
CA ASP A 42 -11.28 11.79 -11.51
C ASP A 42 -11.24 11.48 -10.01
N ASN A 43 -10.06 11.17 -9.51
CA ASN A 43 -9.78 10.88 -8.10
C ASN A 43 -9.10 12.05 -7.37
N SER A 44 -8.81 13.16 -8.05
CA SER A 44 -8.02 14.26 -7.51
C SER A 44 -8.72 15.00 -6.36
N LEU A 45 -10.06 14.94 -6.28
CA LEU A 45 -10.80 15.53 -5.18
C LEU A 45 -10.71 14.69 -3.91
N LEU A 46 -10.72 13.36 -4.03
CA LEU A 46 -10.52 12.47 -2.88
C LEU A 46 -9.05 12.46 -2.44
N PHE A 47 -8.14 12.28 -3.40
CA PHE A 47 -6.68 12.25 -3.17
C PHE A 47 -6.05 13.62 -3.49
N ASN A 48 -6.59 14.67 -2.89
CA ASN A 48 -6.16 16.04 -3.17
C ASN A 48 -4.71 16.26 -2.67
N PRO A 49 -3.81 16.77 -3.52
CA PRO A 49 -2.42 17.06 -3.13
C PRO A 49 -2.26 18.02 -1.95
N ASN A 50 -3.28 18.84 -1.68
CA ASN A 50 -3.28 19.75 -0.53
C ASN A 50 -3.69 19.06 0.79
N ASN A 51 -4.16 17.81 0.73
CA ASN A 51 -4.53 17.06 1.91
C ASN A 51 -3.32 16.32 2.50
N THR A 52 -3.33 16.17 3.81
CA THR A 52 -2.45 15.21 4.49
C THR A 52 -2.97 13.78 4.32
N SER A 53 -2.10 12.78 4.54
CA SER A 53 -2.53 11.37 4.54
C SER A 53 -3.67 11.10 5.53
N ILE A 54 -3.70 11.80 6.68
CA ILE A 54 -4.77 11.68 7.68
C ILE A 54 -6.09 12.20 7.13
N GLN A 55 -6.09 13.39 6.51
CA GLN A 55 -7.30 13.97 5.92
C GLN A 55 -7.86 13.09 4.79
N THR A 56 -6.98 12.55 3.95
CA THR A 56 -7.38 11.61 2.89
C THR A 56 -7.94 10.31 3.48
N ALA A 57 -7.32 9.75 4.53
CA ALA A 57 -7.82 8.56 5.21
C ALA A 57 -9.19 8.80 5.86
N ASP A 58 -9.38 9.94 6.54
CA ASP A 58 -10.67 10.33 7.13
C ASP A 58 -11.75 10.47 6.04
N ALA A 59 -11.44 11.11 4.92
CA ALA A 59 -12.38 11.27 3.79
C ALA A 59 -12.72 9.92 3.15
N PHE A 60 -11.72 9.09 2.90
CA PHE A 60 -11.90 7.80 2.24
C PHE A 60 -12.61 6.78 3.12
N SER A 61 -12.39 6.83 4.44
CA SER A 61 -13.02 5.91 5.39
C SER A 61 -14.55 5.96 5.39
N LYS A 62 -15.14 7.10 5.00
CA LYS A 62 -16.59 7.29 4.92
C LYS A 62 -17.27 6.37 3.92
N TYR A 63 -16.51 5.85 2.96
CA TYR A 63 -17.00 4.93 1.91
C TYR A 63 -16.96 3.46 2.32
N PHE A 64 -16.45 3.16 3.54
CA PHE A 64 -16.41 1.80 4.09
C PHE A 64 -17.32 1.72 5.31
N ASN A 65 -18.35 0.91 5.22
CA ASN A 65 -19.31 0.77 6.31
C ASN A 65 -18.66 0.22 7.59
N GLY A 66 -18.82 0.95 8.71
CA GLY A 66 -18.27 0.56 10.00
C GLY A 66 -16.74 0.62 10.11
N ALA A 67 -16.05 1.27 9.19
CA ALA A 67 -14.61 1.45 9.25
C ALA A 67 -14.19 2.41 10.37
N ARG A 68 -12.99 2.19 10.91
CA ARG A 68 -12.34 3.04 11.92
C ARG A 68 -11.00 3.53 11.39
N VAL A 69 -10.66 4.80 11.64
CA VAL A 69 -9.36 5.36 11.29
C VAL A 69 -8.43 5.36 12.50
N CYS A 70 -7.23 4.83 12.33
CA CYS A 70 -6.08 4.99 13.19
C CYS A 70 -5.13 6.00 12.53
N LYS A 71 -5.04 7.20 13.10
CA LYS A 71 -4.26 8.32 12.52
C LYS A 71 -2.78 8.18 12.82
N ALA A 72 -2.46 7.63 13.99
CA ALA A 72 -1.10 7.35 14.44
C ALA A 72 -1.04 6.06 15.27
N GLU A 73 0.15 5.50 15.39
CA GLU A 73 0.42 4.33 16.23
C GLU A 73 0.08 4.58 17.71
N SER A 74 0.31 5.81 18.17
CA SER A 74 0.04 6.24 19.55
C SER A 74 -1.44 6.38 19.91
N ASP A 75 -2.33 6.36 18.92
CA ASP A 75 -3.77 6.47 19.18
C ASP A 75 -4.27 5.25 19.94
N LYS A 76 -5.23 5.47 20.84
CA LYS A 76 -5.78 4.43 21.70
C LYS A 76 -6.27 3.21 20.89
N GLY A 77 -5.64 2.07 21.12
CA GLY A 77 -5.99 0.80 20.48
C GLY A 77 -5.55 0.67 19.03
N CYS A 78 -4.64 1.53 18.55
CA CYS A 78 -4.13 1.55 17.19
C CYS A 78 -2.76 0.89 17.03
N SER A 79 -1.94 0.82 18.08
CA SER A 79 -0.56 0.32 18.01
C SER A 79 -0.44 -1.07 17.35
N LYS A 80 -1.39 -1.96 17.56
CA LYS A 80 -1.42 -3.31 16.96
C LYS A 80 -1.54 -3.32 15.44
N TYR A 81 -1.90 -2.21 14.81
CA TYR A 81 -2.05 -2.09 13.35
C TYR A 81 -0.79 -1.50 12.67
N TYR A 82 0.25 -1.20 13.47
CA TYR A 82 1.53 -0.70 12.99
C TYR A 82 2.60 -1.77 13.22
N TYR A 83 2.64 -2.75 12.32
CA TYR A 83 3.55 -3.90 12.37
C TYR A 83 4.43 -3.97 11.13
N ALA A 84 5.54 -4.69 11.24
CA ALA A 84 6.44 -4.92 10.14
C ALA A 84 5.84 -5.90 9.13
N VAL A 85 5.91 -5.53 7.84
CA VAL A 85 5.51 -6.36 6.71
C VAL A 85 6.75 -6.84 5.98
N LYS A 86 6.87 -8.13 5.74
CA LYS A 86 8.00 -8.73 5.03
C LYS A 86 7.88 -8.49 3.53
N TYR A 87 9.00 -8.19 2.87
CA TYR A 87 9.05 -8.27 1.42
C TYR A 87 9.12 -9.73 0.98
N GLY A 88 8.32 -10.10 -0.02
CA GLY A 88 8.48 -11.36 -0.72
C GLY A 88 9.75 -11.33 -1.55
N SER A 89 10.77 -12.09 -1.17
CA SER A 89 11.96 -12.24 -1.98
C SER A 89 11.78 -13.41 -2.94
N LEU A 90 11.92 -13.14 -4.24
CA LEU A 90 12.09 -14.19 -5.26
C LEU A 90 13.53 -14.73 -5.26
N ARG A 91 14.46 -14.10 -4.52
CA ARG A 91 15.82 -14.60 -4.36
C ARG A 91 15.85 -15.61 -3.22
N LEU A 92 16.39 -16.78 -3.51
CA LEU A 92 16.67 -17.83 -2.53
C LEU A 92 17.84 -17.47 -1.58
N SER A 93 18.42 -16.27 -1.72
CA SER A 93 19.49 -15.83 -0.84
C SER A 93 18.93 -15.36 0.50
N SER A 94 19.58 -15.77 1.58
CA SER A 94 19.29 -15.42 2.98
C SER A 94 19.26 -13.91 3.26
N ASP A 95 19.80 -13.09 2.37
CA ASP A 95 20.05 -11.67 2.59
C ASP A 95 18.78 -10.79 2.53
N ASN A 96 17.69 -11.32 2.02
CA ASN A 96 16.41 -10.59 1.95
C ASN A 96 15.34 -11.09 2.92
N SER A 97 15.64 -12.07 3.75
CA SER A 97 14.72 -12.60 4.74
C SER A 97 14.36 -11.62 5.86
N GLY A 98 15.12 -10.51 5.96
CA GLY A 98 14.93 -9.46 6.97
C GLY A 98 14.40 -8.12 6.46
N ALA A 99 14.22 -7.94 5.14
CA ALA A 99 13.67 -6.68 4.63
C ALA A 99 12.18 -6.55 5.00
N THR A 100 11.87 -5.51 5.75
CA THR A 100 10.52 -5.24 6.24
C THR A 100 10.11 -3.80 5.97
N ASP A 101 8.80 -3.59 5.84
CA ASP A 101 8.16 -2.28 5.78
C ASP A 101 6.92 -2.33 6.70
N SER A 102 6.65 -1.28 7.41
CA SER A 102 5.44 -1.16 8.26
C SER A 102 4.21 -0.66 7.52
N MET A 103 4.16 -0.75 6.20
CA MET A 103 3.24 0.02 5.36
C MET A 103 3.36 1.53 5.65
N GLY A 104 4.56 1.97 6.04
CA GLY A 104 4.85 3.30 6.55
C GLY A 104 4.15 3.60 7.87
N ASN A 105 4.48 4.75 8.45
CA ASN A 105 3.74 5.35 9.57
C ASN A 105 2.45 6.05 9.06
N TRP A 106 1.87 5.50 7.99
CA TRP A 106 0.69 6.06 7.36
C TRP A 106 -0.55 5.78 8.19
N PRO A 107 -1.57 6.65 8.15
CA PRO A 107 -2.84 6.38 8.79
C PRO A 107 -3.45 5.08 8.22
N LYS A 108 -4.13 4.34 9.08
CA LYS A 108 -4.77 3.06 8.76
C LYS A 108 -6.27 3.20 8.80
N ILE A 109 -6.97 2.69 7.80
CA ILE A 109 -8.42 2.47 7.84
C ILE A 109 -8.63 1.00 8.15
N ILE A 110 -9.27 0.73 9.27
CA ILE A 110 -9.55 -0.64 9.73
C ILE A 110 -10.97 -0.98 9.33
N LEU A 111 -11.11 -1.96 8.47
CA LEU A 111 -12.41 -2.44 8.00
C LEU A 111 -13.07 -3.36 9.03
N ASN A 112 -14.40 -3.46 8.98
CA ASN A 112 -15.17 -4.31 9.91
C ASN A 112 -14.86 -5.82 9.78
N ASN A 113 -14.35 -6.26 8.62
CA ASN A 113 -13.86 -7.63 8.39
C ASN A 113 -12.43 -7.88 8.86
N GLY A 114 -11.78 -6.88 9.46
CA GLY A 114 -10.42 -6.93 9.98
C GLY A 114 -9.32 -6.59 8.97
N ALA A 115 -9.64 -6.38 7.69
CA ALA A 115 -8.65 -5.90 6.72
C ALA A 115 -8.21 -4.47 7.07
N ILE A 116 -7.00 -4.11 6.65
CA ILE A 116 -6.38 -2.82 6.93
C ILE A 116 -6.02 -2.16 5.61
N ILE A 117 -6.35 -0.87 5.48
CA ILE A 117 -5.93 -0.03 4.35
C ILE A 117 -5.03 1.07 4.89
N ALA A 118 -3.84 1.23 4.34
CA ALA A 118 -2.90 2.29 4.66
C ALA A 118 -2.84 3.29 3.49
N ILE A 119 -2.86 4.58 3.79
CA ILE A 119 -2.87 5.64 2.78
C ILE A 119 -1.67 6.55 2.96
N SER A 120 -0.92 6.76 1.88
CA SER A 120 0.09 7.81 1.77
C SER A 120 -0.32 8.81 0.71
N GLN A 121 -0.61 10.03 1.12
CA GLN A 121 -0.94 11.15 0.24
C GLN A 121 0.36 11.84 -0.20
N TYR A 122 0.47 12.15 -1.48
CA TYR A 122 1.55 12.97 -2.04
C TYR A 122 1.10 14.42 -2.21
N ASN A 123 2.00 15.35 -1.88
CA ASN A 123 1.76 16.80 -1.97
C ASN A 123 2.25 17.39 -3.30
N ASN A 124 2.47 16.56 -4.31
CA ASN A 124 2.93 17.04 -5.60
C ASN A 124 1.80 17.77 -6.33
N PRO A 125 2.02 19.02 -6.80
CA PRO A 125 1.03 19.72 -7.61
C PRO A 125 0.57 18.83 -8.78
N ASP A 126 -0.72 18.84 -9.08
CA ASP A 126 -1.32 18.05 -10.17
C ASP A 126 -1.00 16.55 -10.10
N CYS A 127 -0.65 16.04 -8.91
CA CYS A 127 -0.21 14.65 -8.70
C CYS A 127 1.00 14.27 -9.56
N TYR A 128 1.84 15.23 -9.90
CA TYR A 128 3.00 15.06 -10.75
C TYR A 128 4.28 15.55 -10.08
N ALA A 129 5.33 14.77 -10.15
CA ALA A 129 6.68 15.19 -9.77
C ALA A 129 7.73 14.54 -10.65
N GLU A 130 8.79 15.29 -10.93
CA GLU A 130 10.01 14.78 -11.55
C GLU A 130 11.08 14.61 -10.48
N GLN A 131 11.76 13.47 -10.51
CA GLN A 131 12.88 13.18 -9.61
C GLN A 131 14.08 12.74 -10.43
N THR A 132 15.22 13.40 -10.20
CA THR A 132 16.49 12.91 -10.72
C THR A 132 16.96 11.74 -9.84
N VAL A 133 17.10 10.58 -10.43
CA VAL A 133 17.54 9.36 -9.77
C VAL A 133 18.82 8.84 -10.41
N THR A 134 19.61 8.08 -9.66
CA THR A 134 20.75 7.35 -10.23
C THR A 134 20.23 6.27 -11.19
N ALA A 135 20.69 6.32 -12.44
CA ALA A 135 20.37 5.28 -13.42
C ALA A 135 21.05 3.97 -13.01
N THR A 136 20.30 2.87 -13.09
CA THR A 136 20.81 1.52 -12.74
C THR A 136 20.67 0.57 -13.92
N ASP A 137 21.50 -0.49 -13.93
CA ASP A 137 21.34 -1.62 -14.82
C ASP A 137 20.19 -2.54 -14.39
N GLU A 138 19.95 -3.63 -15.12
CA GLU A 138 18.93 -4.66 -14.83
C GLU A 138 19.13 -5.36 -13.48
N TYR A 139 20.33 -5.28 -12.87
CA TYR A 139 20.66 -5.83 -11.56
C TYR A 139 20.59 -4.79 -10.43
N GLY A 140 20.17 -3.53 -10.73
CA GLY A 140 20.09 -2.44 -9.75
C GLY A 140 21.43 -1.78 -9.44
N ARG A 141 22.51 -2.02 -10.21
CA ARG A 141 23.83 -1.42 -9.98
C ARG A 141 23.89 -0.05 -10.67
N PRO A 142 24.48 0.98 -10.02
CA PRO A 142 24.60 2.30 -10.60
C PRO A 142 25.39 2.29 -11.92
N LEU A 143 24.81 2.85 -12.97
CA LEU A 143 25.51 3.13 -14.21
C LEU A 143 26.46 4.32 -14.03
N LYS A 144 27.62 4.28 -14.69
CA LYS A 144 28.64 5.31 -14.60
C LYS A 144 28.79 6.08 -15.91
N ASN A 145 29.11 7.36 -15.79
CA ASN A 145 29.61 8.19 -16.87
C ASN A 145 31.11 7.89 -17.11
N PRO A 146 31.67 8.30 -18.27
CA PRO A 146 33.11 8.13 -18.55
C PRO A 146 34.03 8.78 -17.51
N ASP A 147 33.59 9.81 -16.82
CA ASP A 147 34.31 10.51 -15.75
C ASP A 147 34.21 9.81 -14.37
N GLY A 148 33.53 8.66 -14.28
CA GLY A 148 33.33 7.88 -13.05
C GLY A 148 32.16 8.33 -12.19
N THR A 149 31.50 9.44 -12.51
CA THR A 149 30.28 9.89 -11.81
C THR A 149 29.09 8.97 -12.08
N ASN A 150 28.06 9.00 -11.21
CA ASN A 150 26.85 8.24 -11.46
C ASN A 150 26.04 8.87 -12.60
N LYS A 151 25.67 8.05 -13.56
CA LYS A 151 24.69 8.46 -14.57
C LYS A 151 23.33 8.69 -13.90
N THR A 152 22.64 9.73 -14.30
CA THR A 152 21.29 10.05 -13.80
C THR A 152 20.24 9.84 -14.87
N SER A 153 19.02 9.56 -14.43
CA SER A 153 17.81 9.54 -15.25
C SER A 153 16.70 10.32 -14.55
N ILE A 154 15.71 10.77 -15.30
CA ILE A 154 14.53 11.40 -14.72
C ILE A 154 13.48 10.34 -14.52
N TRP A 155 12.98 10.25 -13.29
CA TRP A 155 11.85 9.42 -12.93
C TRP A 155 10.61 10.28 -12.69
N TYR A 156 9.52 9.89 -13.32
CA TYR A 156 8.24 10.61 -13.25
C TYR A 156 7.31 9.93 -12.26
N ASN A 157 6.94 10.65 -11.21
CA ASN A 157 5.89 10.22 -10.28
C ASN A 157 4.56 10.86 -10.69
N LYS A 158 3.62 10.04 -11.16
CA LYS A 158 2.29 10.48 -11.62
C LYS A 158 1.21 9.90 -10.69
N ARG A 159 1.35 10.17 -9.37
CA ARG A 159 0.47 9.63 -8.35
C ARG A 159 0.05 10.70 -7.36
N CYS A 160 -1.26 10.75 -7.05
CA CYS A 160 -1.79 11.55 -5.96
C CYS A 160 -1.56 10.86 -4.61
N ALA A 161 -1.72 9.55 -4.56
CA ALA A 161 -1.58 8.77 -3.34
C ALA A 161 -1.13 7.34 -3.63
N ILE A 162 -0.67 6.64 -2.59
CA ILE A 162 -0.51 5.19 -2.57
C ILE A 162 -1.49 4.61 -1.56
N ILE A 163 -2.20 3.57 -1.98
CA ILE A 163 -3.00 2.72 -1.11
C ILE A 163 -2.27 1.38 -0.99
N ARG A 164 -1.98 0.97 0.24
CA ARG A 164 -1.56 -0.39 0.56
C ARG A 164 -2.64 -1.03 1.43
N PHE A 165 -2.85 -2.33 1.29
CA PHE A 165 -3.85 -3.00 2.11
C PHE A 165 -3.38 -4.39 2.52
N ASP A 166 -3.77 -4.79 3.73
CA ASP A 166 -3.59 -6.11 4.29
C ASP A 166 -4.96 -6.76 4.42
N VAL A 167 -5.14 -7.93 3.80
CA VAL A 167 -6.46 -8.57 3.66
C VAL A 167 -6.89 -9.35 4.89
N ASN A 168 -5.94 -9.74 5.76
CA ASN A 168 -6.20 -10.47 6.98
C ASN A 168 -5.79 -9.71 8.25
N GLY A 169 -5.35 -8.46 8.10
CA GLY A 169 -5.00 -7.55 9.17
C GLY A 169 -3.81 -8.02 9.98
N THR A 170 -3.93 -8.04 11.30
CA THR A 170 -2.83 -8.40 12.20
C THR A 170 -2.45 -9.89 12.19
N LYS A 171 -3.10 -10.71 11.38
CA LYS A 171 -2.80 -12.14 11.26
C LYS A 171 -1.64 -12.35 10.30
N MET A 172 -0.78 -13.32 10.64
CA MET A 172 0.31 -13.71 9.75
C MET A 172 -0.22 -14.26 8.41
N PRO A 173 0.54 -14.15 7.31
CA PRO A 173 2.01 -13.98 7.27
C PRO A 173 2.54 -12.55 7.27
N ASN A 174 1.73 -11.50 7.05
CA ASN A 174 2.14 -10.10 6.92
C ASN A 174 3.28 -9.94 5.89
N GLN A 175 2.99 -10.30 4.65
CA GLN A 175 3.97 -10.36 3.57
C GLN A 175 3.43 -9.74 2.28
N PHE A 176 4.21 -8.84 1.67
CA PHE A 176 3.86 -8.29 0.36
C PHE A 176 3.78 -9.37 -0.71
N GLY A 177 2.73 -9.29 -1.53
CA GLY A 177 2.43 -10.27 -2.58
C GLY A 177 1.74 -11.53 -2.08
N ARG A 178 1.40 -11.63 -0.79
CA ARG A 178 0.68 -12.76 -0.21
C ARG A 178 -0.62 -12.34 0.47
N ASP A 179 -0.56 -11.47 1.46
CA ASP A 179 -1.70 -10.90 2.19
C ASP A 179 -1.65 -9.37 2.24
N VAL A 180 -0.50 -8.75 1.90
CA VAL A 180 -0.31 -7.31 1.79
C VAL A 180 -0.02 -6.91 0.34
N TYR A 181 -0.65 -5.84 -0.13
CA TYR A 181 -0.58 -5.35 -1.52
C TYR A 181 -0.49 -3.83 -1.57
#